data_e7be477e7252d4d88e0e4e7feab6c427
#
_entry.id   e7be477e7252d4d88e0e4e7feab6c427
#
_cell.length_a   1.000
_cell.length_b   1.000
_cell.length_c   1.000
_cell.angle_alpha   90.00
_cell.angle_beta   90.00
_cell.angle_gamma   90.00
#
_symmetry.space_group_name_H-M   'P 1'
#
loop_
_entity.id
_entity.type
_entity.pdbx_description
1 polymer ?
#
loop_
_entity_poly.entity_id
_entity_poly.type
_entity_poly.pdbx_seq_one_letter_code
_entity_poly.pdbx_strand_id
1 'polypeptide(L)'
;MFVQGMTTLLSGDLIRAARGLLGLSQTDLAKSAGITQKALGEFELGKKPITAKANDKLRRYFEERQVQFIAANLEESRIDGAGVRWKSTHPNTGIKVI
;
A
#
# COMPACT_ATOMS: atom_id res chain seq x y z
N MET A 1 13.92 -17.39 11.66
CA MET A 1 13.96 -16.56 11.19
C MET A 1 13.34 -15.61 10.76
N PHE A 2 13.45 -15.04 10.69
CA PHE A 2 12.93 -14.14 10.24
C PHE A 2 13.25 -13.51 9.35
N VAL A 3 12.67 -13.44 8.74
CA VAL A 3 13.40 -12.86 7.70
C VAL A 3 13.35 -11.37 7.79
N GLN A 4 14.45 -10.83 8.05
CA GLN A 4 14.54 -9.41 8.21
C GLN A 4 14.51 -8.74 6.87
N GLY A 5 13.91 -7.60 6.80
CA GLY A 5 13.87 -6.83 5.59
C GLY A 5 12.95 -7.36 4.53
N MET A 6 12.13 -8.31 4.91
CA MET A 6 11.16 -8.79 3.97
C MET A 6 10.22 -7.67 3.59
N THR A 7 10.10 -7.44 2.31
CA THR A 7 9.20 -6.42 1.80
C THR A 7 7.81 -6.99 1.69
N THR A 8 6.83 -6.27 2.20
CA THR A 8 5.45 -6.64 2.00
C THR A 8 5.13 -6.54 0.53
N LEU A 9 4.66 -7.63 -0.05
CA LEU A 9 4.22 -7.61 -1.43
C LEU A 9 2.86 -6.96 -1.50
N LEU A 10 2.76 -5.98 -2.35
CA LEU A 10 1.53 -5.24 -2.51
C LEU A 10 0.63 -5.95 -3.50
N SER A 11 -0.65 -5.75 -3.34
CA SER A 11 -1.64 -6.23 -4.30
C SER A 11 -2.38 -5.02 -4.86
N GLY A 12 -3.08 -5.24 -5.96
CA GLY A 12 -3.86 -4.16 -6.54
C GLY A 12 -4.90 -3.62 -5.57
N ASP A 13 -5.48 -4.49 -4.77
CA ASP A 13 -6.47 -4.09 -3.79
C ASP A 13 -5.88 -3.15 -2.74
N LEU A 14 -4.68 -3.50 -2.25
CA LEU A 14 -4.03 -2.69 -1.24
C LEU A 14 -3.66 -1.32 -1.80
N ILE A 15 -3.24 -1.28 -3.05
CA ILE A 15 -2.90 0.00 -3.67
C ILE A 15 -4.13 0.87 -3.82
N ARG A 16 -5.26 0.29 -4.24
CA ARG A 16 -6.49 1.07 -4.34
C ARG A 16 -6.92 1.60 -2.98
N ALA A 17 -6.80 0.77 -1.94
CA ALA A 17 -7.15 1.20 -0.60
C ALA A 17 -6.23 2.33 -0.12
N ALA A 18 -4.93 2.22 -0.39
CA ALA A 18 -3.98 3.25 -0.01
C ALA A 18 -4.24 4.55 -0.76
N ARG A 19 -4.59 4.45 -2.05
CA ARG A 19 -4.98 5.64 -2.80
C ARG A 19 -6.20 6.30 -2.18
N GLY A 20 -7.14 5.46 -1.72
CA GLY A 20 -8.34 5.99 -1.05
C GLY A 20 -8.01 6.76 0.20
N LEU A 21 -7.05 6.28 0.99
CA LEU A 21 -6.64 7.00 2.20
C LEU A 21 -6.09 8.37 1.88
N LEU A 22 -5.36 8.50 0.78
CA LEU A 22 -4.73 9.76 0.40
C LEU A 22 -5.58 10.60 -0.56
N GLY A 23 -6.67 10.04 -1.07
CA GLY A 23 -7.49 10.75 -2.03
C GLY A 23 -6.81 10.94 -3.38
N LEU A 24 -5.97 9.98 -3.78
CA LEU A 24 -5.19 10.09 -5.01
C LEU A 24 -5.86 9.37 -6.16
N SER A 25 -5.82 9.98 -7.34
CA SER A 25 -6.20 9.29 -8.55
C SER A 25 -5.07 8.34 -8.96
N GLN A 26 -5.40 7.40 -9.83
CA GLN A 26 -4.41 6.48 -10.36
C GLN A 26 -3.33 7.24 -11.14
N THR A 27 -3.74 8.23 -11.92
CA THR A 27 -2.79 9.04 -12.68
C THR A 27 -1.85 9.79 -11.77
N ASP A 28 -2.37 10.38 -10.71
CA ASP A 28 -1.55 11.14 -9.77
C ASP A 28 -0.55 10.23 -9.07
N LEU A 29 -0.99 9.05 -8.65
CA LEU A 29 -0.09 8.12 -7.99
C LEU A 29 1.02 7.67 -8.91
N ALA A 30 0.67 7.30 -10.14
CA ALA A 30 1.67 6.82 -11.09
C ALA A 30 2.73 7.89 -11.32
N LYS A 31 2.29 9.12 -11.53
CA LYS A 31 3.21 10.22 -11.77
C LYS A 31 4.11 10.47 -10.58
N SER A 32 3.52 10.51 -9.38
CA SER A 32 4.27 10.82 -8.18
C SER A 32 5.22 9.71 -7.78
N ALA A 33 4.84 8.47 -7.99
CA ALA A 33 5.67 7.33 -7.62
C ALA A 33 6.70 6.97 -8.69
N GLY A 34 6.58 7.58 -9.88
CA GLY A 34 7.56 7.32 -10.93
C GLY A 34 7.34 6.01 -11.65
N ILE A 35 6.09 5.63 -11.87
CA ILE A 35 5.76 4.46 -12.67
C ILE A 35 4.75 4.86 -13.71
N THR A 36 4.54 4.02 -14.72
CA THR A 36 3.58 4.36 -15.76
C THR A 36 2.17 4.10 -15.27
N GLN A 37 1.24 4.88 -15.76
CA GLN A 37 -0.16 4.66 -15.42
C GLN A 37 -0.64 3.32 -15.94
N LYS A 38 -0.15 2.91 -17.11
CA LYS A 38 -0.54 1.63 -17.67
C LYS A 38 -0.15 0.49 -16.74
N ALA A 39 1.09 0.51 -16.26
CA ALA A 39 1.56 -0.53 -15.34
C ALA A 39 0.75 -0.54 -14.06
N LEU A 40 0.49 0.63 -13.51
CA LEU A 40 -0.28 0.72 -12.29
C LEU A 40 -1.71 0.23 -12.51
N GLY A 41 -2.33 0.63 -13.61
CA GLY A 41 -3.69 0.23 -13.92
C GLY A 41 -3.83 -1.28 -14.07
N GLU A 42 -2.90 -1.89 -14.79
CA GLU A 42 -2.96 -3.33 -14.99
C GLU A 42 -2.74 -4.09 -13.69
N PHE A 43 -1.87 -3.55 -12.84
CA PHE A 43 -1.64 -4.15 -11.55
C PHE A 43 -2.88 -4.04 -10.65
N GLU A 44 -3.53 -2.89 -10.63
CA GLU A 44 -4.72 -2.71 -9.81
C GLU A 44 -5.89 -3.57 -10.26
N LEU A 45 -5.91 -3.91 -11.54
CA LEU A 45 -6.94 -4.81 -12.08
C LEU A 45 -6.58 -6.27 -11.90
N GLY A 46 -5.39 -6.56 -11.39
CA GLY A 46 -4.95 -7.93 -11.22
C GLY A 46 -4.54 -8.60 -12.52
N LYS A 47 -4.30 -7.83 -13.59
CA LYS A 47 -3.94 -8.39 -14.88
C LYS A 47 -2.47 -8.72 -14.97
N LYS A 48 -1.61 -7.90 -14.37
CA LYS A 48 -0.18 -8.09 -14.44
C LYS A 48 0.47 -7.73 -13.13
N PRO A 49 1.51 -8.45 -12.73
CA PRO A 49 2.29 -8.04 -11.56
C PRO A 49 3.11 -6.80 -11.88
N ILE A 50 3.59 -6.16 -10.85
CA ILE A 50 4.57 -5.09 -11.04
C ILE A 50 5.94 -5.62 -10.71
N THR A 51 6.97 -4.90 -11.19
CA THR A 51 8.34 -5.28 -10.89
C THR A 51 8.62 -5.02 -9.41
N ALA A 52 9.67 -5.69 -8.90
CA ALA A 52 10.09 -5.45 -7.53
C ALA A 52 10.46 -3.98 -7.32
N LYS A 53 11.04 -3.36 -8.33
CA LYS A 53 11.40 -1.95 -8.24
C LYS A 53 10.16 -1.07 -8.12
N ALA A 54 9.14 -1.35 -8.92
CA ALA A 54 7.90 -0.58 -8.85
C ALA A 54 7.20 -0.80 -7.52
N ASN A 55 7.19 -2.04 -7.03
CA ASN A 55 6.61 -2.35 -5.73
C ASN A 55 7.29 -1.51 -4.64
N ASP A 56 8.60 -1.44 -4.69
CA ASP A 56 9.36 -0.68 -3.71
C ASP A 56 9.07 0.83 -3.80
N LYS A 57 8.95 1.34 -5.02
CA LYS A 57 8.62 2.74 -5.21
C LYS A 57 7.25 3.09 -4.64
N LEU A 58 6.28 2.22 -4.88
CA LEU A 58 4.93 2.45 -4.37
C LEU A 58 4.90 2.38 -2.84
N ARG A 59 5.52 1.35 -2.28
CA ARG A 59 5.54 1.19 -0.83
C ARG A 59 6.19 2.39 -0.16
N ARG A 60 7.34 2.82 -0.70
CA ARG A 60 8.06 3.93 -0.14
C ARG A 60 7.25 5.22 -0.24
N TYR A 61 6.60 5.44 -1.37
CA TYR A 61 5.78 6.61 -1.57
C TYR A 61 4.70 6.72 -0.48
N PHE A 62 4.00 5.62 -0.25
CA PHE A 62 2.93 5.62 0.73
C PHE A 62 3.46 5.73 2.16
N GLU A 63 4.55 5.02 2.45
CA GLU A 63 5.11 5.07 3.80
C GLU A 63 5.60 6.45 4.18
N GLU A 64 6.15 7.18 3.21
CA GLU A 64 6.56 8.55 3.46
C GLU A 64 5.37 9.44 3.79
N ARG A 65 4.18 9.03 3.40
CA ARG A 65 2.95 9.79 3.66
C ARG A 65 2.13 9.17 4.76
N GLN A 66 2.78 8.38 5.60
CA GLN A 66 2.18 7.84 6.82
C GLN A 66 1.15 6.76 6.57
N VAL A 67 1.20 6.11 5.43
CA VAL A 67 0.36 4.95 5.15
C VAL A 67 1.20 3.70 5.34
N GLN A 68 0.72 2.78 6.15
CA GLN A 68 1.43 1.56 6.47
C GLN A 68 0.70 0.37 5.87
N PHE A 69 1.46 -0.50 5.19
CA PHE A 69 0.92 -1.75 4.68
C PHE A 69 1.15 -2.84 5.70
N ILE A 70 0.15 -3.66 5.88
CA ILE A 70 0.16 -4.73 6.86
C ILE A 70 0.08 -6.05 6.14
N ALA A 71 1.05 -6.93 6.39
CA ALA A 71 1.04 -8.26 5.81
C ALA A 71 0.06 -9.14 6.56
N ALA A 72 -0.49 -10.12 5.85
CA ALA A 72 -1.35 -11.09 6.50
C ALA A 72 -0.56 -11.85 7.56
N ASN A 73 -1.20 -12.12 8.68
CA ASN A 73 -0.60 -12.89 9.75
C ASN A 73 -1.26 -14.26 9.79
N LEU A 74 -0.50 -15.27 9.38
CA LEU A 74 -1.03 -16.63 9.31
C LEU A 74 -0.49 -17.52 10.40
N GLU A 75 0.29 -16.98 11.32
CA GLU A 75 0.97 -17.80 12.31
C GLU A 75 0.18 -17.99 13.58
N GLU A 76 -0.80 -17.16 13.83
CA GLU A 76 -1.56 -17.26 15.06
C GLU A 76 -2.85 -17.97 14.83
N SER A 77 -3.51 -18.33 15.91
CA SER A 77 -4.76 -19.05 15.81
C SER A 77 -5.83 -18.26 15.09
N ARG A 78 -5.70 -16.95 15.08
CA ARG A 78 -6.59 -16.12 14.28
C ARG A 78 -5.82 -15.62 13.07
N ILE A 79 -6.56 -15.37 12.02
CA ILE A 79 -5.98 -14.95 10.76
C ILE A 79 -6.30 -13.48 10.57
N ASP A 80 -5.25 -12.69 10.45
CA ASP A 80 -5.39 -11.29 10.15
C ASP A 80 -5.01 -11.09 8.68
N GLY A 81 -5.92 -10.59 7.90
CA GLY A 81 -5.65 -10.35 6.49
C GLY A 81 -4.71 -9.19 6.28
N ALA A 82 -4.20 -9.09 5.06
CA ALA A 82 -3.39 -7.94 4.68
C ALA A 82 -4.26 -6.69 4.64
N GLY A 83 -3.65 -5.55 4.87
CA GLY A 83 -4.41 -4.31 4.87
C GLY A 83 -3.52 -3.09 4.80
N VAL A 84 -4.17 -1.95 4.90
CA VAL A 84 -3.48 -0.66 4.95
C VAL A 84 -4.08 0.15 6.09
N ARG A 85 -3.27 1.03 6.65
CA ARG A 85 -3.74 1.91 7.70
C ARG A 85 -2.81 3.11 7.81
N TRP A 86 -3.28 4.13 8.48
CA TRP A 86 -2.38 5.21 8.86
C TRP A 86 -1.40 4.69 9.90
N LYS A 87 -0.15 5.17 9.83
CA LYS A 87 0.79 4.87 10.88
C LYS A 87 0.27 5.42 12.21
N SER A 88 0.66 4.77 13.29
CA SER A 88 0.19 5.18 14.62
C SER A 88 0.61 6.61 14.96
N THR A 89 1.65 7.12 14.29
CA THR A 89 2.12 8.48 14.52
C THR A 89 1.37 9.51 13.67
N HIS A 90 0.47 9.05 12.80
CA HIS A 90 -0.26 9.98 11.93
C HIS A 90 -1.24 10.81 12.78
N PRO A 91 -1.25 12.12 12.60
CA PRO A 91 -2.23 12.94 13.33
C PRO A 91 -3.65 12.61 12.91
N ASN A 92 -4.51 12.42 13.87
CA ASN A 92 -5.91 12.09 13.60
C ASN A 92 -6.78 13.34 13.65
N THR A 93 -6.35 14.36 12.96
CA THR A 93 -7.02 15.64 13.05
C THR A 93 -8.38 15.66 12.39
N GLY A 94 -8.62 14.74 11.47
CA GLY A 94 -9.89 14.68 10.77
C GLY A 94 -10.91 13.77 11.39
N ILE A 95 -10.56 13.10 12.46
CA ILE A 95 -11.43 12.12 13.07
C ILE A 95 -12.18 12.75 14.23
N LYS A 96 -13.48 12.62 14.16
CA LYS A 96 -14.34 13.08 15.23
C LYS A 96 -14.95 11.90 15.92
N VAL A 97 -14.77 11.83 17.22
CA VAL A 97 -15.42 10.81 18.02
C VAL A 97 -16.66 11.43 18.61
N ILE A 98 -17.77 10.86 18.27
CA ILE A 98 -19.04 11.39 18.69
C ILE A 98 -19.66 10.49 19.72
#